data_3d9721cb4c9e0be8d4743bf033ded44e
#
_entry.id   3d9721cb4c9e0be8d4743bf033ded44e
#
_cell.length_a   1.000
_cell.length_b   1.000
_cell.length_c   1.000
_cell.angle_alpha   90.00
_cell.angle_beta   90.00
_cell.angle_gamma   90.00
#
_symmetry.space_group_name_H-M   'P 1'
#
loop_
_entity.id
_entity.type
_entity.pdbx_description
1 polymer ?
#
loop_
_entity_poly.entity_id
_entity_poly.type
_entity_poly.pdbx_seq_one_letter_code
_entity_poly.pdbx_strand_id
1 'polypeptide(L)'
;MVQNLPVKRLTHDNLTIEGYSRAAVQTYWRIPELKLGFDLGGQPWDFMGTPTWIVSHTHLDHIAALPVYISRRRMMKMDPPRIYLPEDAIGPAQQILRQFGRLDRSRMPCELIGIRAGDELVLSRELVVTVGAATHTVPAFCFVVWQRRRKLKLEFQNLSGDKIRDLRLNGTEVSEEHRYPLVGYLGDSSPEGLDRNPDLLRAKILITELTFLAPGHRKEKIHKHGHMHLDDLVERVDQFQNEKIIAAHFSTRYHPRQIEQWVDERLPDRIGGRLELWL
;
A
#
# COMPACT_ATOMS: atom_id res chain seq x y z
N MET A 1 -15.52 -19.10 18.82
CA MET A 1 -15.28 -18.15 17.72
C MET A 1 -13.85 -17.67 17.84
N VAL A 2 -13.03 -17.82 16.81
CA VAL A 2 -11.68 -17.22 16.80
C VAL A 2 -11.89 -15.70 16.75
N GLN A 3 -11.42 -14.99 17.77
CA GLN A 3 -11.47 -13.53 17.79
C GLN A 3 -10.50 -13.05 16.71
N ASN A 4 -11.02 -12.58 15.60
CA ASN A 4 -10.21 -12.07 14.49
C ASN A 4 -9.62 -10.70 14.87
N LEU A 5 -8.46 -10.36 14.34
CA LEU A 5 -7.91 -9.01 14.43
C LEU A 5 -8.91 -8.00 13.80
N PRO A 6 -8.92 -6.74 14.24
CA PRO A 6 -9.83 -5.73 13.69
C PRO A 6 -9.60 -5.57 12.18
N VAL A 7 -10.67 -5.55 11.41
CA VAL A 7 -10.64 -5.29 9.96
C VAL A 7 -11.79 -4.37 9.61
N LYS A 8 -11.48 -3.22 9.05
CA LYS A 8 -12.45 -2.38 8.34
C LYS A 8 -12.42 -2.71 6.86
N ARG A 9 -13.49 -2.36 6.17
CA ARG A 9 -13.64 -2.60 4.73
C ARG A 9 -14.27 -1.38 4.07
N LEU A 10 -13.72 -1.01 2.91
CA LEU A 10 -14.29 -0.02 2.00
C LEU A 10 -14.24 -0.61 0.59
N THR A 11 -15.36 -0.56 -0.10
CA THR A 11 -15.44 -0.93 -1.52
C THR A 11 -15.69 0.31 -2.34
N HIS A 12 -14.88 0.51 -3.36
CA HIS A 12 -15.04 1.58 -4.33
C HIS A 12 -14.90 0.98 -5.73
N ASP A 13 -15.95 1.08 -6.53
CA ASP A 13 -16.10 0.37 -7.80
C ASP A 13 -15.85 -1.15 -7.64
N ASN A 14 -14.83 -1.66 -8.32
CA ASN A 14 -14.44 -3.06 -8.31
C ASN A 14 -13.23 -3.36 -7.43
N LEU A 15 -12.86 -2.46 -6.53
CA LEU A 15 -11.76 -2.64 -5.59
C LEU A 15 -12.25 -2.59 -4.15
N THR A 16 -11.80 -3.54 -3.36
CA THR A 16 -12.07 -3.59 -1.93
C THR A 16 -10.77 -3.37 -1.17
N ILE A 17 -10.74 -2.37 -0.31
CA ILE A 17 -9.64 -2.14 0.64
C ILE A 17 -10.07 -2.69 1.98
N GLU A 18 -9.32 -3.63 2.50
CA GLU A 18 -9.53 -4.23 3.82
C GLU A 18 -8.28 -4.07 4.66
N GLY A 19 -8.44 -3.73 5.93
CA GLY A 19 -7.28 -3.63 6.80
C GLY A 19 -7.53 -2.91 8.11
N TYR A 20 -6.43 -2.66 8.78
CA TYR A 20 -6.36 -1.90 10.02
C TYR A 20 -5.04 -1.14 10.05
N SER A 21 -5.05 0.07 10.55
CA SER A 21 -3.82 0.85 10.75
C SER A 21 -3.98 1.81 11.92
N ARG A 22 -3.12 1.65 12.91
CA ARG A 22 -3.04 2.51 14.08
C ARG A 22 -1.57 2.65 14.48
N ALA A 23 -1.07 3.87 14.58
CA ALA A 23 0.33 4.16 14.89
C ALA A 23 0.84 3.40 16.11
N ALA A 24 2.01 2.79 16.00
CA ALA A 24 2.69 1.99 17.02
C ALA A 24 1.88 0.75 17.52
N VAL A 25 0.78 0.41 16.86
CA VAL A 25 -0.03 -0.77 17.21
C VAL A 25 0.12 -1.83 16.14
N GLN A 26 -0.51 -1.63 15.00
CA GLN A 26 -0.48 -2.54 13.86
C GLN A 26 -0.91 -1.84 12.58
N THR A 27 -0.28 -2.19 11.46
CA THR A 27 -0.68 -1.77 10.11
C THR A 27 -0.65 -2.98 9.18
N TYR A 28 -1.77 -3.26 8.53
CA TYR A 28 -1.92 -4.28 7.50
C TYR A 28 -3.11 -3.99 6.61
N TRP A 29 -2.92 -4.16 5.31
CA TRP A 29 -3.92 -3.91 4.30
C TRP A 29 -3.96 -5.05 3.29
N ARG A 30 -5.12 -5.35 2.73
CA ARG A 30 -5.20 -6.18 1.52
C ARG A 30 -6.19 -5.63 0.52
N ILE A 31 -5.96 -6.01 -0.73
CA ILE A 31 -6.84 -5.76 -1.87
C ILE A 31 -7.12 -7.13 -2.48
N PRO A 32 -8.24 -7.78 -2.11
CA PRO A 32 -8.53 -9.17 -2.49
C PRO A 32 -8.52 -9.40 -4.00
N GLU A 33 -9.09 -8.48 -4.77
CA GLU A 33 -9.20 -8.57 -6.24
C GLU A 33 -7.83 -8.57 -6.92
N LEU A 34 -6.84 -7.92 -6.30
CA LEU A 34 -5.46 -7.86 -6.79
C LEU A 34 -4.57 -8.94 -6.20
N LYS A 35 -5.08 -9.75 -5.24
CA LYS A 35 -4.32 -10.73 -4.45
C LYS A 35 -3.06 -10.13 -3.82
N LEU A 36 -3.16 -8.88 -3.40
CA LEU A 36 -2.06 -8.05 -2.91
C LEU A 36 -2.35 -7.54 -1.51
N GLY A 37 -1.33 -7.50 -0.66
CA GLY A 37 -1.38 -6.83 0.63
C GLY A 37 -0.21 -5.87 0.84
N PHE A 38 -0.42 -4.91 1.72
CA PHE A 38 0.60 -3.98 2.19
C PHE A 38 0.76 -4.13 3.70
N ASP A 39 2.00 -4.20 4.15
CA ASP A 39 2.45 -4.34 5.52
C ASP A 39 1.92 -5.57 6.26
N LEU A 40 2.70 -6.05 7.19
CA LEU A 40 2.50 -7.28 7.95
C LEU A 40 2.62 -7.01 9.46
N GLY A 41 2.12 -5.86 9.95
CA GLY A 41 2.07 -5.56 11.38
C GLY A 41 1.07 -6.42 12.14
N GLY A 42 0.04 -6.92 11.47
CA GLY A 42 -0.91 -7.90 11.94
C GLY A 42 -1.34 -8.85 10.84
N GLN A 43 -1.98 -9.96 11.21
CA GLN A 43 -2.43 -10.94 10.22
C GLN A 43 -3.77 -11.57 10.62
N PRO A 44 -4.90 -10.99 10.17
CA PRO A 44 -6.21 -11.62 10.31
C PRO A 44 -6.23 -12.98 9.61
N TRP A 45 -6.99 -13.93 10.20
CA TRP A 45 -7.07 -15.28 9.63
C TRP A 45 -7.54 -15.29 8.18
N ASP A 46 -8.47 -14.40 7.84
CA ASP A 46 -9.06 -14.32 6.50
C ASP A 46 -8.07 -13.78 5.44
N PHE A 47 -6.94 -13.20 5.88
CA PHE A 47 -5.92 -12.66 4.97
C PHE A 47 -4.93 -13.72 4.46
N MET A 48 -5.01 -14.95 4.99
CA MET A 48 -4.09 -16.04 4.59
C MET A 48 -4.13 -16.35 3.08
N GLY A 49 -5.24 -16.08 2.41
CA GLY A 49 -5.39 -16.25 0.96
C GLY A 49 -4.61 -15.26 0.09
N THR A 50 -4.03 -14.19 0.67
CA THR A 50 -3.27 -13.18 -0.07
C THR A 50 -1.84 -13.67 -0.31
N PRO A 51 -1.41 -13.99 -1.55
CA PRO A 51 -0.11 -14.61 -1.79
C PRO A 51 1.06 -13.64 -1.85
N THR A 52 0.80 -12.36 -2.10
CA THR A 52 1.82 -11.33 -2.32
C THR A 52 1.66 -10.19 -1.33
N TRP A 53 2.77 -9.83 -0.69
CA TRP A 53 2.83 -8.71 0.25
C TRP A 53 3.97 -7.78 -0.08
N ILE A 54 3.77 -6.49 0.12
CA ILE A 54 4.79 -5.45 -0.04
C ILE A 54 4.85 -4.67 1.27
N VAL A 55 6.00 -4.67 1.92
CA VAL A 55 6.23 -3.99 3.21
C VAL A 55 6.84 -2.63 2.95
N SER A 56 6.20 -1.60 3.46
CA SER A 56 6.64 -0.20 3.27
C SER A 56 7.94 0.10 4.00
N HIS A 57 8.07 -0.36 5.22
CA HIS A 57 9.25 -0.23 6.07
C HIS A 57 9.22 -1.24 7.22
N THR A 58 10.25 -1.27 8.05
CA THR A 58 10.47 -2.37 9.02
C THR A 58 10.22 -2.01 10.47
N HIS A 59 9.45 -0.97 10.80
CA HIS A 59 8.95 -0.81 12.16
C HIS A 59 8.03 -1.98 12.53
N LEU A 60 8.01 -2.33 13.83
CA LEU A 60 7.33 -3.55 14.28
C LEU A 60 5.83 -3.55 13.99
N ASP A 61 5.19 -2.41 14.07
CA ASP A 61 3.77 -2.25 13.73
C ASP A 61 3.46 -2.42 12.23
N HIS A 62 4.51 -2.58 11.39
CA HIS A 62 4.39 -2.87 9.96
C HIS A 62 4.92 -4.26 9.55
N ILE A 63 5.69 -4.97 10.43
CA ILE A 63 6.31 -6.25 10.03
C ILE A 63 6.20 -7.36 11.09
N ALA A 64 5.79 -7.10 12.33
CA ALA A 64 5.87 -8.07 13.41
C ALA A 64 5.12 -9.39 13.14
N ALA A 65 4.09 -9.39 12.32
CA ALA A 65 3.33 -10.59 11.99
C ALA A 65 3.92 -11.44 10.86
N LEU A 66 5.06 -11.05 10.28
CA LEU A 66 5.72 -11.79 9.19
C LEU A 66 5.90 -13.29 9.49
N PRO A 67 6.51 -13.70 10.61
CA PRO A 67 6.69 -15.13 10.91
C PRO A 67 5.37 -15.87 11.16
N VAL A 68 4.40 -15.18 11.77
CA VAL A 68 3.06 -15.73 12.03
C VAL A 68 2.34 -16.02 10.73
N TYR A 69 2.38 -15.10 9.78
CA TYR A 69 1.77 -15.25 8.47
C TYR A 69 2.36 -16.45 7.69
N ILE A 70 3.69 -16.55 7.63
CA ILE A 70 4.38 -17.63 6.94
C ILE A 70 4.05 -19.00 7.57
N SER A 71 4.10 -19.08 8.92
CA SER A 71 3.79 -20.31 9.65
C SER A 71 2.36 -20.78 9.41
N ARG A 72 1.38 -19.85 9.46
CA ARG A 72 -0.03 -20.17 9.20
C ARG A 72 -0.26 -20.67 7.78
N ARG A 73 0.30 -20.01 6.75
CA ARG A 73 0.18 -20.47 5.36
C ARG A 73 0.75 -21.88 5.17
N ARG A 74 1.91 -22.15 5.78
CA ARG A 74 2.51 -23.49 5.79
C ARG A 74 1.60 -24.52 6.43
N MET A 75 0.99 -24.23 7.61
CA MET A 75 0.04 -25.11 8.28
C MET A 75 -1.19 -25.40 7.40
N MET A 76 -1.66 -24.41 6.66
CA MET A 76 -2.77 -24.53 5.71
C MET A 76 -2.37 -25.19 4.39
N LYS A 77 -1.14 -25.63 4.23
CA LYS A 77 -0.57 -26.23 2.99
C LYS A 77 -0.73 -25.34 1.77
N MET A 78 -0.69 -24.02 1.96
CA MET A 78 -0.68 -23.04 0.88
C MET A 78 0.72 -22.85 0.33
N ASP A 79 0.81 -22.39 -0.92
CA ASP A 79 2.09 -22.06 -1.54
C ASP A 79 2.85 -21.01 -0.72
N PRO A 80 4.19 -21.06 -0.73
CA PRO A 80 5.02 -20.04 -0.10
C PRO A 80 4.65 -18.65 -0.60
N PRO A 81 4.47 -17.66 0.29
CA PRO A 81 4.13 -16.31 -0.12
C PRO A 81 5.35 -15.59 -0.71
N ARG A 82 5.09 -14.64 -1.59
CA ARG A 82 6.06 -13.66 -2.08
C ARG A 82 5.95 -12.39 -1.25
N ILE A 83 7.08 -11.95 -0.67
CA ILE A 83 7.11 -10.80 0.24
C ILE A 83 8.24 -9.87 -0.21
N TYR A 84 7.87 -8.67 -0.60
CA TYR A 84 8.78 -7.60 -0.96
C TYR A 84 9.11 -6.77 0.28
N LEU A 85 10.40 -6.54 0.52
CA LEU A 85 10.93 -5.81 1.68
C LEU A 85 11.97 -4.79 1.21
N PRO A 86 12.22 -3.70 1.97
CA PRO A 86 13.44 -2.92 1.78
C PRO A 86 14.67 -3.83 1.69
N GLU A 87 15.53 -3.61 0.70
CA GLU A 87 16.62 -4.55 0.37
C GLU A 87 17.56 -4.80 1.55
N ASP A 88 17.87 -3.77 2.32
CA ASP A 88 18.69 -3.85 3.53
C ASP A 88 18.03 -4.68 4.66
N ALA A 89 16.73 -4.87 4.62
CA ALA A 89 15.99 -5.69 5.57
C ALA A 89 16.00 -7.20 5.25
N ILE A 90 16.39 -7.61 4.04
CA ILE A 90 16.36 -9.02 3.62
C ILE A 90 17.20 -9.91 4.54
N GLY A 91 18.44 -9.53 4.78
CA GLY A 91 19.35 -10.29 5.65
C GLY A 91 18.82 -10.45 7.07
N PRO A 92 18.47 -9.36 7.77
CA PRO A 92 17.82 -9.40 9.08
C PRO A 92 16.53 -10.23 9.10
N ALA A 93 15.64 -10.08 8.11
CA ALA A 93 14.39 -10.83 8.03
C ALA A 93 14.63 -12.34 7.88
N GLN A 94 15.59 -12.75 7.05
CA GLN A 94 15.99 -14.15 6.92
C GLN A 94 16.54 -14.73 8.24
N GLN A 95 17.32 -13.95 9.01
CA GLN A 95 17.83 -14.36 10.29
C GLN A 95 16.71 -14.55 11.32
N ILE A 96 15.78 -13.59 11.41
CA ILE A 96 14.60 -13.66 12.28
C ILE A 96 13.76 -14.90 11.95
N LEU A 97 13.42 -15.12 10.69
CA LEU A 97 12.64 -16.27 10.25
C LEU A 97 13.37 -17.60 10.57
N ARG A 98 14.69 -17.65 10.44
CA ARG A 98 15.49 -18.81 10.83
C ARG A 98 15.39 -19.09 12.32
N GLN A 99 15.45 -18.04 13.18
CA GLN A 99 15.32 -18.21 14.63
C GLN A 99 13.89 -18.63 15.02
N PHE A 100 12.86 -18.00 14.45
CA PHE A 100 11.49 -18.46 14.66
C PHE A 100 11.27 -19.90 14.19
N GLY A 101 11.86 -20.30 13.06
CA GLY A 101 11.82 -21.68 12.59
C GLY A 101 12.42 -22.67 13.58
N ARG A 102 13.51 -22.30 14.28
CA ARG A 102 14.11 -23.11 15.35
C ARG A 102 13.21 -23.22 16.57
N LEU A 103 12.61 -22.09 17.00
CA LEU A 103 11.67 -22.05 18.14
C LEU A 103 10.40 -22.86 17.87
N ASP A 104 9.81 -22.70 16.70
CA ASP A 104 8.59 -23.40 16.25
C ASP A 104 8.87 -24.83 15.75
N ARG A 105 10.15 -25.25 15.72
CA ARG A 105 10.60 -26.52 15.15
C ARG A 105 10.02 -26.79 13.75
N SER A 106 9.93 -25.75 12.96
CA SER A 106 9.29 -25.78 11.65
C SER A 106 10.05 -24.98 10.59
N ARG A 107 9.71 -25.21 9.32
CA ARG A 107 10.22 -24.38 8.22
C ARG A 107 9.35 -23.13 8.07
N MET A 108 9.99 -22.04 7.62
CA MET A 108 9.35 -20.75 7.27
C MET A 108 9.48 -20.50 5.76
N PRO A 109 8.74 -21.27 4.91
CA PRO A 109 8.88 -21.16 3.47
C PRO A 109 8.26 -19.85 2.96
N CYS A 110 9.06 -19.00 2.35
CA CYS A 110 8.65 -17.76 1.69
C CYS A 110 9.70 -17.34 0.67
N GLU A 111 9.31 -16.53 -0.28
CA GLU A 111 10.19 -15.80 -1.18
C GLU A 111 10.33 -14.37 -0.69
N LEU A 112 11.50 -13.99 -0.16
CA LEU A 112 11.81 -12.61 0.22
C LEU A 112 12.54 -11.92 -0.91
N ILE A 113 12.02 -10.78 -1.37
CA ILE A 113 12.54 -10.01 -2.49
C ILE A 113 12.88 -8.60 -2.02
N GLY A 114 14.14 -8.19 -2.17
CA GLY A 114 14.59 -6.84 -1.85
C GLY A 114 14.09 -5.84 -2.88
N ILE A 115 13.65 -4.67 -2.39
CA ILE A 115 13.21 -3.55 -3.24
C ILE A 115 13.92 -2.26 -2.87
N ARG A 116 14.01 -1.37 -3.86
CA ARG A 116 14.58 -0.02 -3.76
C ARG A 116 13.63 1.00 -4.39
N ALA A 117 13.75 2.25 -4.01
CA ALA A 117 13.06 3.33 -4.70
C ALA A 117 13.46 3.38 -6.19
N GLY A 118 12.47 3.52 -7.06
CA GLY A 118 12.64 3.48 -8.51
C GLY A 118 12.36 2.11 -9.13
N ASP A 119 12.24 1.05 -8.33
CA ASP A 119 11.93 -0.29 -8.84
C ASP A 119 10.50 -0.37 -9.39
N GLU A 120 10.32 -1.28 -10.34
CA GLU A 120 9.03 -1.68 -10.88
C GLU A 120 8.81 -3.18 -10.63
N LEU A 121 7.76 -3.52 -9.89
CA LEU A 121 7.42 -4.90 -9.54
C LEU A 121 6.34 -5.40 -10.50
N VAL A 122 6.67 -6.29 -11.40
CA VAL A 122 5.72 -6.92 -12.31
C VAL A 122 5.03 -8.08 -11.59
N LEU A 123 3.83 -7.86 -11.08
CA LEU A 123 3.07 -8.88 -10.35
C LEU A 123 2.33 -9.83 -11.30
N SER A 124 1.85 -9.30 -12.44
CA SER A 124 1.21 -10.07 -13.50
C SER A 124 1.32 -9.35 -14.84
N ARG A 125 0.74 -9.95 -15.89
CA ARG A 125 0.64 -9.28 -17.21
C ARG A 125 -0.07 -7.93 -17.13
N GLU A 126 -1.03 -7.79 -16.22
CA GLU A 126 -1.92 -6.62 -16.12
C GLU A 126 -1.68 -5.78 -14.88
N LEU A 127 -0.80 -6.20 -13.98
CA LEU A 127 -0.59 -5.56 -12.70
C LEU A 127 0.90 -5.28 -12.45
N VAL A 128 1.21 -4.02 -12.23
CA VAL A 128 2.55 -3.51 -11.94
C VAL A 128 2.50 -2.62 -10.72
N VAL A 129 3.55 -2.61 -9.91
CA VAL A 129 3.69 -1.70 -8.77
C VAL A 129 4.99 -0.92 -8.93
N THR A 130 4.91 0.40 -8.89
CA THR A 130 6.10 1.26 -8.81
C THR A 130 6.43 1.57 -7.36
N VAL A 131 7.72 1.59 -7.06
CA VAL A 131 8.26 1.83 -5.71
C VAL A 131 8.80 3.26 -5.66
N GLY A 132 8.19 4.10 -4.84
CA GLY A 132 8.65 5.47 -4.58
C GLY A 132 9.37 5.57 -3.23
N ALA A 133 10.19 6.60 -3.05
CA ALA A 133 10.80 6.89 -1.76
C ALA A 133 9.82 7.60 -0.84
N ALA A 134 9.60 7.07 0.35
CA ALA A 134 8.96 7.77 1.46
C ALA A 134 10.02 8.44 2.36
N THR A 135 9.61 9.37 3.21
CA THR A 135 10.52 10.08 4.13
C THR A 135 10.21 9.70 5.56
N HIS A 136 10.97 8.77 6.09
CA HIS A 136 10.79 8.23 7.45
C HIS A 136 12.13 8.03 8.16
N THR A 137 12.09 7.57 9.42
CA THR A 137 13.29 7.37 10.27
C THR A 137 14.11 6.14 9.91
N VAL A 138 13.51 5.20 9.17
CA VAL A 138 14.15 4.02 8.58
C VAL A 138 13.92 4.03 7.08
N PRO A 139 14.66 3.24 6.27
CA PRO A 139 14.35 3.10 4.84
C PRO A 139 12.89 2.74 4.62
N ALA A 140 12.15 3.63 3.95
CA ALA A 140 10.72 3.53 3.76
C ALA A 140 10.32 3.84 2.32
N PHE A 141 9.27 3.17 1.85
CA PHE A 141 8.79 3.27 0.49
C PHE A 141 7.28 3.49 0.44
N CYS A 142 6.86 4.16 -0.61
CA CYS A 142 5.47 4.24 -1.03
C CYS A 142 5.26 3.48 -2.33
N PHE A 143 4.01 3.17 -2.64
CA PHE A 143 3.70 2.31 -3.76
C PHE A 143 2.53 2.86 -4.57
N VAL A 144 2.61 2.74 -5.89
CA VAL A 144 1.46 2.93 -6.77
C VAL A 144 1.23 1.64 -7.55
N VAL A 145 0.03 1.10 -7.40
CA VAL A 145 -0.43 -0.09 -8.13
C VAL A 145 -1.08 0.35 -9.42
N TRP A 146 -0.56 -0.13 -10.53
CA TRP A 146 -1.01 0.21 -11.86
C TRP A 146 -1.72 -0.95 -12.53
N GLN A 147 -2.89 -0.68 -13.12
CA GLN A 147 -3.46 -1.55 -14.12
C GLN A 147 -2.83 -1.24 -15.47
N ARG A 148 -2.23 -2.24 -16.08
CA ARG A 148 -1.57 -2.16 -17.38
C ARG A 148 -2.47 -2.78 -18.45
N ARG A 149 -2.81 -2.02 -19.48
CA ARG A 149 -3.63 -2.48 -20.60
C ARG A 149 -2.95 -2.16 -21.91
N ARG A 150 -2.96 -3.10 -22.84
CA ARG A 150 -2.53 -2.83 -24.22
C ARG A 150 -3.73 -2.39 -25.05
N LYS A 151 -3.67 -1.18 -25.61
CA LYS A 151 -4.67 -0.64 -26.51
C LYS A 151 -4.10 -0.57 -27.92
N LEU A 152 -4.96 -0.74 -28.93
CA LEU A 152 -4.60 -0.54 -30.32
C LEU A 152 -4.19 0.93 -30.52
N LYS A 153 -3.06 1.17 -31.18
CA LYS A 153 -2.60 2.52 -31.50
C LYS A 153 -3.64 3.22 -32.39
N LEU A 154 -3.77 4.54 -32.24
CA LEU A 154 -4.76 5.34 -32.96
C LEU A 154 -4.71 5.13 -34.48
N GLU A 155 -3.51 5.04 -35.05
CA GLU A 155 -3.26 4.84 -36.47
C GLU A 155 -3.84 3.54 -37.05
N PHE A 156 -4.07 2.53 -36.19
CA PHE A 156 -4.60 1.22 -36.59
C PHE A 156 -6.07 1.00 -36.22
N GLN A 157 -6.73 1.94 -35.53
CA GLN A 157 -8.09 1.75 -35.03
C GLN A 157 -9.14 1.60 -36.14
N ASN A 158 -8.87 2.16 -37.32
CA ASN A 158 -9.77 2.09 -38.48
C ASN A 158 -9.48 0.91 -39.42
N LEU A 159 -8.53 0.05 -39.09
CA LEU A 159 -8.18 -1.12 -39.90
C LEU A 159 -9.07 -2.33 -39.53
N SER A 160 -9.33 -3.19 -40.51
CA SER A 160 -9.98 -4.48 -40.25
C SER A 160 -9.11 -5.40 -39.39
N GLY A 161 -9.76 -6.31 -38.66
CA GLY A 161 -9.05 -7.27 -37.79
C GLY A 161 -8.01 -8.09 -38.56
N ASP A 162 -8.27 -8.45 -39.81
CA ASP A 162 -7.31 -9.19 -40.67
C ASP A 162 -6.06 -8.37 -40.94
N LYS A 163 -6.20 -7.11 -41.31
CA LYS A 163 -5.07 -6.20 -41.54
C LYS A 163 -4.23 -6.02 -40.28
N ILE A 164 -4.90 -5.89 -39.11
CA ILE A 164 -4.20 -5.80 -37.80
C ILE A 164 -3.43 -7.06 -37.51
N ARG A 165 -4.00 -8.25 -37.81
CA ARG A 165 -3.34 -9.54 -37.65
C ARG A 165 -2.10 -9.64 -38.55
N ASP A 166 -2.23 -9.26 -39.80
CA ASP A 166 -1.13 -9.31 -40.78
C ASP A 166 0.02 -8.37 -40.39
N LEU A 167 -0.29 -7.17 -39.92
CA LEU A 167 0.71 -6.25 -39.36
C LEU A 167 1.46 -6.85 -38.16
N ARG A 168 0.74 -7.53 -37.24
CA ARG A 168 1.39 -8.24 -36.12
C ARG A 168 2.30 -9.38 -36.57
N LEU A 169 1.85 -10.17 -37.54
CA LEU A 169 2.66 -11.27 -38.10
C LEU A 169 3.93 -10.76 -38.78
N ASN A 170 3.86 -9.57 -39.37
CA ASN A 170 4.99 -8.87 -39.97
C ASN A 170 5.86 -8.10 -38.96
N GLY A 171 5.64 -8.29 -37.64
CA GLY A 171 6.45 -7.69 -36.59
C GLY A 171 6.12 -6.24 -36.26
N THR A 172 5.05 -5.68 -36.82
CA THR A 172 4.62 -4.31 -36.51
C THR A 172 3.96 -4.27 -35.14
N GLU A 173 4.43 -3.38 -34.24
CA GLU A 173 3.82 -3.20 -32.95
C GLU A 173 2.56 -2.32 -33.05
N VAL A 174 1.40 -2.96 -33.18
CA VAL A 174 0.11 -2.31 -33.42
C VAL A 174 -0.58 -1.83 -32.15
N SER A 175 -0.05 -2.14 -30.97
CA SER A 175 -0.67 -1.74 -29.68
C SER A 175 0.36 -1.07 -28.77
N GLU A 176 -0.10 -0.15 -27.96
CA GLU A 176 0.69 0.56 -26.94
C GLU A 176 0.19 0.25 -25.53
N GLU A 177 1.08 0.39 -24.56
CA GLU A 177 0.76 0.17 -23.16
C GLU A 177 0.18 1.45 -22.55
N HIS A 178 -0.98 1.31 -21.91
CA HIS A 178 -1.59 2.33 -21.07
C HIS A 178 -1.60 1.86 -19.62
N ARG A 179 -1.26 2.78 -18.72
CA ARG A 179 -1.24 2.52 -17.28
C ARG A 179 -2.28 3.39 -16.57
N TYR A 180 -3.05 2.77 -15.68
CA TYR A 180 -4.07 3.42 -14.86
C TYR A 180 -3.71 3.21 -13.39
N PRO A 181 -3.46 4.28 -12.61
CA PRO A 181 -3.08 4.15 -11.22
C PRO A 181 -4.31 3.79 -10.37
N LEU A 182 -4.35 2.56 -9.88
CA LEU A 182 -5.49 2.03 -9.14
C LEU A 182 -5.44 2.40 -7.66
N VAL A 183 -4.31 2.10 -7.00
CA VAL A 183 -4.15 2.31 -5.56
C VAL A 183 -2.78 2.90 -5.28
N GLY A 184 -2.76 4.02 -4.58
CA GLY A 184 -1.57 4.59 -3.95
C GLY A 184 -1.53 4.17 -2.47
N TYR A 185 -0.39 3.71 -2.00
CA TYR A 185 -0.12 3.47 -0.58
C TYR A 185 1.13 4.22 -0.17
N LEU A 186 0.97 5.19 0.72
CA LEU A 186 2.08 6.04 1.17
C LEU A 186 2.98 5.34 2.18
N GLY A 187 2.43 4.46 3.03
CA GLY A 187 3.13 4.01 4.25
C GLY A 187 3.32 5.17 5.23
N ASP A 188 4.30 5.06 6.13
CA ASP A 188 4.67 6.14 7.03
C ASP A 188 5.62 7.09 6.35
N SER A 189 5.28 8.38 6.36
CA SER A 189 6.08 9.41 5.70
C SER A 189 5.73 10.81 6.22
N SER A 190 6.73 11.69 6.27
CA SER A 190 6.47 13.12 6.24
C SER A 190 5.84 13.53 4.89
N PRO A 191 5.30 14.77 4.76
CA PRO A 191 4.58 15.19 3.55
C PRO A 191 5.44 15.14 2.27
N GLU A 192 6.76 15.17 2.38
CA GLU A 192 7.67 15.03 1.25
C GLU A 192 7.50 13.73 0.48
N GLY A 193 6.95 12.67 1.13
CA GLY A 193 6.62 11.42 0.44
C GLY A 193 5.53 11.61 -0.60
N LEU A 194 4.52 12.44 -0.34
CA LEU A 194 3.51 12.81 -1.33
C LEU A 194 4.10 13.72 -2.41
N ASP A 195 4.88 14.72 -2.00
CA ASP A 195 5.43 15.73 -2.91
C ASP A 195 6.38 15.12 -3.96
N ARG A 196 7.16 14.10 -3.58
CA ARG A 196 8.09 13.39 -4.47
C ARG A 196 7.42 12.34 -5.35
N ASN A 197 6.21 11.90 -5.01
CA ASN A 197 5.52 10.82 -5.71
C ASN A 197 4.12 11.27 -6.15
N PRO A 198 4.01 12.17 -7.16
CA PRO A 198 2.73 12.77 -7.57
C PRO A 198 1.72 11.76 -8.09
N ASP A 199 2.12 10.57 -8.49
CA ASP A 199 1.22 9.50 -8.93
C ASP A 199 0.37 8.94 -7.78
N LEU A 200 0.80 9.10 -6.51
CA LEU A 200 -0.04 8.82 -5.35
C LEU A 200 -1.31 9.68 -5.36
N LEU A 201 -1.15 10.96 -5.70
CA LEU A 201 -2.25 11.94 -5.74
C LEU A 201 -3.20 11.73 -6.93
N ARG A 202 -2.80 10.92 -7.93
CA ARG A 202 -3.58 10.57 -9.12
C ARG A 202 -4.20 9.19 -9.06
N ALA A 203 -3.76 8.35 -8.11
CA ALA A 203 -4.31 7.01 -7.94
C ALA A 203 -5.81 7.08 -7.62
N LYS A 204 -6.58 6.12 -8.15
CA LYS A 204 -8.01 6.07 -7.92
C LYS A 204 -8.35 6.06 -6.43
N ILE A 205 -7.63 5.25 -5.65
CA ILE A 205 -7.73 5.20 -4.18
C ILE A 205 -6.35 5.51 -3.61
N LEU A 206 -6.28 6.46 -2.67
CA LEU A 206 -5.08 6.73 -1.90
C LEU A 206 -5.27 6.25 -0.46
N ILE A 207 -4.32 5.45 0.03
CA ILE A 207 -4.19 5.11 1.46
C ILE A 207 -2.99 5.90 1.99
N THR A 208 -3.24 6.81 2.93
CA THR A 208 -2.22 7.71 3.48
C THR A 208 -2.22 7.68 5.00
N GLU A 209 -1.05 7.86 5.59
CA GLU A 209 -0.99 8.15 7.01
C GLU A 209 -1.58 9.53 7.33
N LEU A 210 -2.05 9.69 8.55
CA LEU A 210 -2.39 10.95 9.18
C LEU A 210 -2.19 10.80 10.70
N THR A 211 -0.94 10.72 11.12
CA THR A 211 -0.60 10.35 12.49
C THR A 211 -0.95 11.43 13.49
N PHE A 212 -0.75 12.71 13.16
CA PHE A 212 -0.94 13.82 14.08
C PHE A 212 -1.99 14.82 13.60
N LEU A 213 -2.89 15.22 14.53
CA LEU A 213 -4.01 16.10 14.20
C LEU A 213 -4.17 17.28 15.19
N ALA A 214 -3.76 17.10 16.46
CA ALA A 214 -4.03 18.09 17.50
C ALA A 214 -3.38 19.44 17.17
N PRO A 215 -4.10 20.57 17.37
CA PRO A 215 -3.55 21.89 17.15
C PRO A 215 -2.38 22.18 18.10
N GLY A 216 -1.46 23.04 17.66
CA GLY A 216 -0.29 23.46 18.45
C GLY A 216 0.91 22.50 18.42
N HIS A 217 0.83 21.41 17.68
CA HIS A 217 2.00 20.56 17.43
C HIS A 217 3.03 21.29 16.55
N ARG A 218 4.32 21.07 16.88
CA ARG A 218 5.41 21.59 16.05
C ARG A 218 5.61 20.65 14.85
N LYS A 219 5.20 21.08 13.67
CA LYS A 219 5.29 20.32 12.41
C LYS A 219 6.70 19.82 12.14
N GLU A 220 7.73 20.63 12.39
CA GLU A 220 9.14 20.26 12.17
C GLU A 220 9.54 19.04 13.00
N LYS A 221 8.99 18.88 14.22
CA LYS A 221 9.24 17.68 15.02
C LYS A 221 8.55 16.47 14.44
N ILE A 222 7.30 16.63 13.98
CA ILE A 222 6.53 15.56 13.35
C ILE A 222 7.25 15.10 12.07
N HIS A 223 7.63 16.02 11.20
CA HIS A 223 8.34 15.73 9.96
C HIS A 223 9.70 15.08 10.20
N LYS A 224 10.44 15.53 11.23
CA LYS A 224 11.72 14.90 11.63
C LYS A 224 11.56 13.41 11.99
N HIS A 225 10.40 13.02 12.50
CA HIS A 225 10.06 11.63 12.80
C HIS A 225 9.39 10.93 11.61
N GLY A 226 9.29 11.58 10.46
CA GLY A 226 8.77 11.00 9.24
C GLY A 226 7.28 10.71 9.30
N HIS A 227 6.49 11.66 9.82
CA HIS A 227 5.03 11.57 9.88
C HIS A 227 4.36 12.85 9.39
N MET A 228 3.05 12.80 9.17
CA MET A 228 2.23 13.93 8.75
C MET A 228 1.38 14.49 9.88
N HIS A 229 1.09 15.79 9.77
CA HIS A 229 0.07 16.51 10.52
C HIS A 229 -1.15 16.82 9.63
N LEU A 230 -2.32 17.01 10.23
CA LEU A 230 -3.55 17.37 9.50
C LEU A 230 -3.36 18.60 8.60
N ASP A 231 -2.61 19.60 9.07
CA ASP A 231 -2.32 20.80 8.27
C ASP A 231 -1.55 20.48 6.97
N ASP A 232 -0.76 19.41 6.94
CA ASP A 232 -0.04 19.00 5.72
C ASP A 232 -1.00 18.49 4.65
N LEU A 233 -2.10 17.84 5.08
CA LEU A 233 -3.17 17.42 4.19
C LEU A 233 -3.97 18.65 3.69
N VAL A 234 -4.27 19.59 4.59
CA VAL A 234 -4.99 20.84 4.26
C VAL A 234 -4.21 21.65 3.22
N GLU A 235 -2.88 21.78 3.38
CA GLU A 235 -2.02 22.50 2.47
C GLU A 235 -1.96 21.91 1.05
N ARG A 236 -2.35 20.63 0.89
CA ARG A 236 -2.32 19.88 -0.37
C ARG A 236 -3.70 19.55 -0.92
N VAL A 237 -4.76 20.11 -0.34
CA VAL A 237 -6.15 19.74 -0.66
C VAL A 237 -6.45 19.82 -2.16
N ASP A 238 -5.94 20.83 -2.86
CA ASP A 238 -6.17 21.05 -4.28
C ASP A 238 -5.37 20.10 -5.20
N GLN A 239 -4.42 19.37 -4.65
CA GLN A 239 -3.57 18.44 -5.40
C GLN A 239 -4.18 17.03 -5.52
N PHE A 240 -5.11 16.68 -4.61
CA PHE A 240 -5.72 15.34 -4.59
C PHE A 240 -6.72 15.16 -5.74
N GLN A 241 -6.36 14.30 -6.68
CA GLN A 241 -7.21 13.88 -7.82
C GLN A 241 -7.87 12.52 -7.55
N ASN A 242 -7.61 11.93 -6.40
CA ASN A 242 -8.12 10.62 -6.02
C ASN A 242 -9.65 10.61 -5.92
N GLU A 243 -10.29 9.52 -6.33
CA GLU A 243 -11.73 9.30 -6.15
C GLU A 243 -12.08 8.93 -4.70
N LYS A 244 -11.13 8.29 -3.98
CA LYS A 244 -11.22 8.03 -2.54
C LYS A 244 -9.85 8.22 -1.89
N ILE A 245 -9.87 8.78 -0.67
CA ILE A 245 -8.69 8.99 0.18
C ILE A 245 -8.99 8.33 1.52
N ILE A 246 -8.17 7.38 1.92
CA ILE A 246 -8.25 6.70 3.21
C ILE A 246 -7.15 7.27 4.10
N ALA A 247 -7.52 8.10 5.08
CA ALA A 247 -6.60 8.55 6.10
C ALA A 247 -6.60 7.57 7.27
N ALA A 248 -5.42 7.10 7.64
CA ALA A 248 -5.21 6.06 8.65
C ALA A 248 -3.97 6.34 9.51
N HIS A 249 -3.51 5.35 10.28
CA HIS A 249 -2.30 5.44 11.10
C HIS A 249 -2.36 6.55 12.17
N PHE A 250 -3.57 6.85 12.67
CA PHE A 250 -3.75 7.87 13.69
C PHE A 250 -3.02 7.50 15.00
N SER A 251 -2.43 8.49 15.65
CA SER A 251 -1.79 8.30 16.96
C SER A 251 -2.78 7.76 17.99
N THR A 252 -2.31 6.81 18.82
CA THR A 252 -3.08 6.24 19.94
C THR A 252 -3.46 7.25 21.02
N ARG A 253 -2.89 8.46 20.97
CA ARG A 253 -3.19 9.56 21.90
C ARG A 253 -4.58 10.17 21.68
N TYR A 254 -5.20 9.93 20.50
CA TYR A 254 -6.46 10.56 20.12
C TYR A 254 -7.60 9.57 20.19
N HIS A 255 -8.71 10.05 20.77
CA HIS A 255 -9.98 9.36 20.69
C HIS A 255 -10.60 9.58 19.28
N PRO A 256 -11.33 8.60 18.70
CA PRO A 256 -11.96 8.76 17.38
C PRO A 256 -12.76 10.05 17.21
N ARG A 257 -13.57 10.44 18.21
CA ARG A 257 -14.35 11.70 18.18
C ARG A 257 -13.50 12.96 18.05
N GLN A 258 -12.29 12.95 18.64
CA GLN A 258 -11.38 14.10 18.52
C GLN A 258 -10.80 14.17 17.10
N ILE A 259 -10.47 13.01 16.50
CA ILE A 259 -10.00 12.94 15.11
C ILE A 259 -11.07 13.49 14.17
N GLU A 260 -12.32 13.01 14.31
CA GLU A 260 -13.45 13.48 13.50
C GLU A 260 -13.64 14.99 13.65
N GLN A 261 -13.67 15.49 14.90
CA GLN A 261 -13.83 16.90 15.18
C GLN A 261 -12.77 17.77 14.50
N TRP A 262 -11.48 17.47 14.68
CA TRP A 262 -10.40 18.26 14.07
C TRP A 262 -10.40 18.20 12.55
N VAL A 263 -10.75 17.05 11.97
CA VAL A 263 -10.86 16.92 10.52
C VAL A 263 -12.04 17.75 10.00
N ASP A 264 -13.21 17.71 10.65
CA ASP A 264 -14.39 18.48 10.23
C ASP A 264 -14.18 19.99 10.41
N GLU A 265 -13.42 20.42 11.41
CA GLU A 265 -13.04 21.83 11.61
C GLU A 265 -12.09 22.35 10.50
N ARG A 266 -11.17 21.52 10.02
CA ARG A 266 -10.12 21.93 9.07
C ARG A 266 -10.44 21.57 7.61
N LEU A 267 -11.23 20.54 7.39
CA LEU A 267 -11.67 20.02 6.09
C LEU A 267 -13.18 19.74 6.11
N PRO A 268 -14.02 20.78 6.25
CA PRO A 268 -15.46 20.61 6.49
C PRO A 268 -16.18 19.86 5.37
N ASP A 269 -15.71 19.94 4.13
CA ASP A 269 -16.22 19.17 2.99
C ASP A 269 -15.56 17.80 2.84
N ARG A 270 -14.60 17.47 3.72
CA ARG A 270 -13.80 16.24 3.67
C ARG A 270 -13.28 15.96 2.25
N ILE A 271 -12.71 17.00 1.64
CA ILE A 271 -12.17 16.94 0.26
C ILE A 271 -13.27 16.51 -0.73
N GLY A 272 -14.41 17.22 -0.72
CA GLY A 272 -15.56 16.88 -1.58
C GLY A 272 -16.18 15.51 -1.28
N GLY A 273 -16.20 15.09 -0.02
CA GLY A 273 -16.76 13.80 0.41
C GLY A 273 -15.91 12.58 0.04
N ARG A 274 -14.66 12.79 -0.41
CA ARG A 274 -13.76 11.69 -0.83
C ARG A 274 -12.90 11.14 0.29
N LEU A 275 -12.75 11.88 1.42
CA LEU A 275 -11.90 11.49 2.55
C LEU A 275 -12.66 10.56 3.51
N GLU A 276 -12.12 9.38 3.72
CA GLU A 276 -12.56 8.39 4.70
C GLU A 276 -11.57 8.31 5.86
N LEU A 277 -12.04 8.42 7.10
CA LEU A 277 -11.23 8.24 8.31
C LEU A 277 -11.28 6.77 8.74
N TRP A 278 -10.13 6.10 8.72
CA TRP A 278 -10.00 4.69 9.05
C TRP A 278 -9.80 4.48 10.56
N LEU A 279 -10.87 4.74 11.33
CA LEU A 279 -10.89 4.76 12.80
C LEU A 279 -11.15 3.38 13.41
#